data_cf92e0622c576a98d222de8bbb065734
#
_entry.id   cf92e0622c576a98d222de8bbb065734
#
_cell.length_a   1.000
_cell.length_b   1.000
_cell.length_c   1.000
_cell.angle_alpha   90.00
_cell.angle_beta   90.00
_cell.angle_gamma   90.00
#
_symmetry.space_group_name_H-M   'P 1'
#
loop_
_entity.id
_entity.type
_entity.pdbx_description
1 polymer ?
#
loop_
_entity_poly.entity_id
_entity_poly.type
_entity_poly.pdbx_seq_one_letter_code
_entity_poly.pdbx_strand_id
1 'polypeptide(L)'
;MHRFPAYLQQLSMESNGKAITRDGKYVNYTTGPILFGEPCTNAQHSFFQLVHQGTKLIPTDFILAVNSHNPIEGNLHQRYGCLIEFWITLTL
;
A
#
# COMPACT_ATOMS: atom_id res chain seq x y z
N MET A 1 -8.66 6.95 8.24
CA MET A 1 -7.56 6.37 7.41
C MET A 1 -7.87 4.93 6.91
N HIS A 2 -8.68 4.14 7.62
CA HIS A 2 -8.96 2.73 7.29
C HIS A 2 -9.33 2.45 5.82
N ARG A 3 -10.16 3.29 5.20
CA ARG A 3 -10.59 3.12 3.79
C ARG A 3 -9.75 3.90 2.77
N PHE A 4 -8.70 4.57 3.20
CA PHE A 4 -7.89 5.41 2.33
C PHE A 4 -7.20 4.62 1.19
N PRO A 5 -6.61 3.45 1.42
CA PRO A 5 -6.04 2.66 0.34
C PRO A 5 -7.09 2.24 -0.71
N ALA A 6 -8.24 1.78 -0.26
CA ALA A 6 -9.34 1.40 -1.17
C ALA A 6 -9.89 2.60 -1.97
N TYR A 7 -9.92 3.78 -1.37
CA TYR A 7 -10.27 5.01 -2.08
C TYR A 7 -9.25 5.34 -3.18
N LEU A 8 -7.97 5.30 -2.87
CA LEU A 8 -6.91 5.54 -3.86
C LEU A 8 -6.91 4.48 -4.97
N GLN A 9 -7.15 3.24 -4.63
CA GLN A 9 -7.29 2.14 -5.59
C GLN A 9 -8.39 2.45 -6.62
N GLN A 10 -9.57 2.80 -6.18
CA GLN A 10 -10.67 3.16 -7.07
C GLN A 10 -10.36 4.44 -7.85
N LEU A 11 -9.94 5.49 -7.18
CA LEU A 11 -9.63 6.79 -7.80
C LEU A 11 -8.65 6.65 -8.97
N SER A 12 -7.63 5.81 -8.81
CA SER A 12 -6.57 5.63 -9.79
C SER A 12 -6.89 4.55 -10.83
N MET A 13 -7.26 3.35 -10.37
CA MET A 13 -7.33 2.17 -11.24
C MET A 13 -8.66 2.03 -11.99
N GLU A 14 -9.69 2.74 -11.58
CA GLU A 14 -10.97 2.74 -12.31
C GLU A 14 -10.85 3.37 -13.70
N SER A 15 -10.05 4.43 -13.82
CA SER A 15 -10.04 5.26 -15.04
C SER A 15 -8.68 5.40 -15.71
N ASN A 16 -7.58 5.13 -15.00
CA ASN A 16 -6.21 5.23 -15.53
C ASN A 16 -5.73 3.89 -16.11
N GLY A 17 -4.50 3.88 -16.65
CA GLY A 17 -3.89 2.67 -17.20
C GLY A 17 -4.42 2.28 -18.58
N LYS A 18 -4.95 3.22 -19.34
CA LYS A 18 -5.45 2.97 -20.69
C LYS A 18 -4.30 2.69 -21.66
N ALA A 19 -4.49 1.69 -22.51
CA ALA A 19 -3.51 1.27 -23.52
C ALA A 19 -3.69 1.98 -24.87
N ILE A 20 -4.71 2.81 -25.02
CA ILE A 20 -5.06 3.46 -26.28
C ILE A 20 -4.95 4.98 -26.10
N THR A 21 -4.24 5.62 -27.02
CA THR A 21 -4.17 7.10 -27.12
C THR A 21 -5.49 7.69 -27.56
N ARG A 22 -5.62 9.01 -27.42
CA ARG A 22 -6.78 9.75 -27.93
C ARG A 22 -7.00 9.57 -29.44
N ASP A 23 -5.92 9.35 -30.20
CA ASP A 23 -5.96 9.14 -31.65
C ASP A 23 -6.16 7.65 -32.03
N GLY A 24 -6.51 6.80 -31.09
CA GLY A 24 -6.83 5.39 -31.33
C GLY A 24 -5.61 4.47 -31.52
N LYS A 25 -4.42 4.89 -31.15
CA LYS A 25 -3.19 4.08 -31.27
C LYS A 25 -2.83 3.39 -29.98
N TYR A 26 -2.30 2.19 -30.03
CA TYR A 26 -1.73 1.51 -28.87
C TYR A 26 -0.46 2.22 -28.37
N VAL A 27 -0.34 2.36 -27.07
CA VAL A 27 0.88 2.85 -26.42
C VAL A 27 1.88 1.69 -26.21
N ASN A 28 3.17 2.01 -26.27
CA ASN A 28 4.27 1.07 -26.03
C ASN A 28 4.99 1.30 -24.69
N TYR A 29 4.33 1.99 -23.77
CA TYR A 29 4.82 2.29 -22.42
C TYR A 29 3.73 2.00 -21.39
N THR A 30 4.12 1.92 -20.12
CA THR A 30 3.18 1.68 -19.02
C THR A 30 2.39 2.95 -18.68
N THR A 31 1.10 2.79 -18.46
CA THR A 31 0.16 3.91 -18.18
C THR A 31 -0.59 3.66 -16.88
N GLY A 32 -0.15 4.16 -15.83
CA GLY A 32 -0.79 4.03 -14.52
C GLY A 32 -0.26 2.84 -13.72
N PRO A 33 0.03 3.07 -12.44
CA PRO A 33 0.49 2.02 -11.53
C PRO A 33 -0.65 1.10 -11.11
N ILE A 34 -0.30 -0.11 -10.70
CA ILE A 34 -1.17 -0.93 -9.86
C ILE A 34 -1.07 -0.34 -8.44
N LEU A 35 -2.21 0.07 -7.90
CA LEU A 35 -2.29 0.71 -6.60
C LEU A 35 -3.32 0.00 -5.72
N PHE A 36 -2.91 -0.49 -4.57
CA PHE A 36 -3.77 -1.13 -3.60
C PHE A 36 -3.18 -1.00 -2.20
N GLY A 37 -3.94 -1.34 -1.19
CA GLY A 37 -3.48 -1.38 0.17
C GLY A 37 -4.59 -1.78 1.13
N GLU A 38 -4.19 -2.18 2.32
CA GLU A 38 -5.08 -2.61 3.38
C GLU A 38 -4.55 -2.13 4.74
N PRO A 39 -5.40 -2.08 5.78
CA PRO A 39 -4.91 -2.00 7.14
C PRO A 39 -3.93 -3.13 7.45
N CYS A 40 -2.89 -2.84 8.20
CA CYS A 40 -1.75 -3.74 8.38
C CYS A 40 -2.14 -5.16 8.80
N THR A 41 -3.06 -5.31 9.74
CA THR A 41 -3.54 -6.62 10.20
C THR A 41 -4.16 -7.45 9.05
N ASN A 42 -4.91 -6.82 8.16
CA ASN A 42 -5.51 -7.49 7.01
C ASN A 42 -4.46 -7.75 5.92
N ALA A 43 -3.57 -6.79 5.68
CA ALA A 43 -2.48 -6.89 4.71
C ALA A 43 -1.55 -8.07 5.01
N GLN A 44 -1.28 -8.34 6.28
CA GLN A 44 -0.43 -9.43 6.75
C GLN A 44 -0.88 -10.80 6.22
N HIS A 45 -2.19 -11.02 6.14
CA HIS A 45 -2.77 -12.26 5.66
C HIS A 45 -3.25 -12.21 4.20
N SER A 46 -2.96 -11.13 3.51
CA SER A 46 -3.42 -10.90 2.14
C SER A 46 -2.27 -10.84 1.13
N PHE A 47 -1.29 -9.96 1.33
CA PHE A 47 -0.25 -9.72 0.33
C PHE A 47 1.17 -9.50 0.90
N PHE A 48 1.39 -9.52 2.20
CA PHE A 48 2.73 -9.30 2.75
C PHE A 48 3.73 -10.37 2.30
N GLN A 49 3.29 -11.60 2.07
CA GLN A 49 4.15 -12.65 1.53
C GLN A 49 4.77 -12.20 0.19
N LEU A 50 3.98 -11.64 -0.72
CA LEU A 50 4.45 -11.17 -2.01
C LEU A 50 5.38 -9.95 -1.87
N VAL A 51 5.06 -9.02 -0.96
CA VAL A 51 5.88 -7.83 -0.69
C VAL A 51 7.25 -8.22 -0.16
N HIS A 52 7.33 -9.19 0.75
CA HIS A 52 8.58 -9.60 1.40
C HIS A 52 9.45 -10.54 0.58
N GLN A 53 8.85 -11.50 -0.08
CA GLN A 53 9.56 -12.61 -0.74
C GLN A 53 9.19 -12.76 -2.22
N GLY A 54 8.46 -11.80 -2.77
CA GLY A 54 8.12 -11.79 -4.19
C GLY A 54 9.33 -11.42 -5.07
N THR A 55 9.23 -11.75 -6.34
CA THR A 55 10.29 -11.49 -7.33
C THR A 55 10.19 -10.11 -7.98
N LYS A 56 9.18 -9.32 -7.65
CA LYS A 56 8.98 -7.96 -8.17
C LYS A 56 9.14 -6.94 -7.05
N LEU A 57 9.83 -5.85 -7.36
CA LEU A 57 9.88 -4.71 -6.46
C LEU A 57 8.48 -4.07 -6.38
N ILE A 58 7.96 -3.96 -5.17
CA ILE A 58 6.69 -3.30 -4.87
C ILE A 58 6.99 -2.13 -3.93
N PRO A 59 7.04 -0.88 -4.43
CA PRO A 59 7.18 0.29 -3.57
C PRO A 59 6.00 0.35 -2.60
N THR A 60 6.29 0.54 -1.32
CA THR A 60 5.29 0.48 -0.26
C THR A 60 5.41 1.67 0.68
N ASP A 61 4.31 2.36 0.90
CA ASP A 61 4.19 3.45 1.86
C ASP A 61 3.45 2.96 3.11
N PHE A 62 4.07 3.12 4.27
CA PHE A 62 3.45 2.84 5.56
C PHE A 62 2.90 4.12 6.17
N ILE A 63 1.60 4.15 6.47
CA ILE A 63 0.93 5.30 7.05
C ILE A 63 0.47 4.94 8.46
N LEU A 64 1.01 5.62 9.45
CA LEU A 64 0.71 5.40 10.85
C LEU A 64 0.29 6.70 11.54
N ALA A 65 -0.74 6.63 12.38
CA ALA A 65 -1.13 7.74 13.22
C ALA A 65 -0.14 7.91 14.39
N VAL A 66 0.40 9.10 14.58
CA VAL A 66 1.31 9.40 15.69
C VAL A 66 0.60 9.26 17.04
N ASN A 67 -0.66 9.67 17.11
CA ASN A 67 -1.49 9.55 18.31
C ASN A 67 -2.77 8.80 18.01
N SER A 68 -3.14 7.87 18.88
CA SER A 68 -4.43 7.20 18.83
C SER A 68 -5.54 8.04 19.44
N HIS A 69 -6.73 8.02 18.85
CA HIS A 69 -7.91 8.56 19.51
C HIS A 69 -8.36 7.71 20.71
N ASN A 70 -7.97 6.43 20.73
CA ASN A 70 -8.26 5.49 21.80
C ASN A 70 -6.95 4.84 22.28
N PRO A 71 -6.13 5.54 23.05
CA PRO A 71 -4.82 5.04 23.47
C PRO A 71 -5.00 3.87 24.44
N ILE A 72 -4.23 2.81 24.20
CA ILE A 72 -4.09 1.67 25.11
C ILE A 72 -2.67 1.72 25.66
N GLU A 73 -2.53 1.70 26.99
CA GLU A 73 -1.25 1.63 27.71
C GLU A 73 -0.14 2.50 27.10
N GLY A 74 -0.36 3.81 27.03
CA GLY A 74 0.64 4.77 26.56
C GLY A 74 1.05 4.66 25.09
N ASN A 75 0.14 4.22 24.23
CA ASN A 75 0.39 4.06 22.77
C ASN A 75 1.45 3.01 22.42
N LEU A 76 1.67 2.02 23.27
CA LEU A 76 2.64 0.96 23.01
C LEU A 76 2.39 0.25 21.68
N HIS A 77 1.14 0.00 21.35
CA HIS A 77 0.77 -0.66 20.08
C HIS A 77 1.26 0.11 18.85
N GLN A 78 1.16 1.43 18.85
CA GLN A 78 1.63 2.27 17.76
C GLN A 78 3.15 2.38 17.72
N ARG A 79 3.80 2.41 18.87
CA ARG A 79 5.27 2.41 18.96
C ARG A 79 5.87 1.13 18.41
N TYR A 80 5.28 -0.02 18.75
CA TYR A 80 5.76 -1.32 18.26
C TYR A 80 5.34 -1.59 16.81
N GLY A 81 4.16 -1.17 16.37
CA GLY A 81 3.73 -1.30 14.99
C GLY A 81 4.70 -0.63 14.02
N CYS A 82 5.09 0.60 14.28
CA CYS A 82 6.10 1.31 13.50
C CYS A 82 7.45 0.58 13.45
N LEU A 83 7.90 0.02 14.57
CA LEU A 83 9.20 -0.65 14.65
C LEU A 83 9.18 -2.00 13.91
N ILE A 84 8.13 -2.78 14.05
CA ILE A 84 8.02 -4.10 13.44
C ILE A 84 7.94 -3.98 11.92
N GLU A 85 7.14 -3.07 11.40
CA GLU A 85 6.99 -2.87 9.96
C GLU A 85 8.26 -2.31 9.33
N PHE A 86 8.94 -1.39 10.00
CA PHE A 86 10.21 -0.84 9.56
C PHE A 86 11.33 -1.90 9.53
N TRP A 87 11.39 -2.80 10.52
CA TRP A 87 12.37 -3.89 10.55
C TRP A 87 12.16 -4.93 9.44
N ILE A 88 10.93 -5.24 9.12
CA ILE A 88 10.60 -6.19 8.04
C ILE A 88 11.03 -5.63 6.68
N THR A 89 10.93 -4.33 6.48
CA THR A 89 11.34 -3.68 5.22
C THR A 89 12.86 -3.56 5.08
N LEU A 90 13.61 -3.50 6.19
CA LEU A 90 15.07 -3.39 6.17
C LEU A 90 15.82 -4.72 6.08
N THR A 91 15.17 -5.84 6.29
CA THR A 91 15.79 -7.18 6.22
C THR A 91 15.69 -7.84 4.84
N LEU A 92 15.20 -7.14 3.85
CA LEU A 92 15.17 -7.54 2.44
C LEU A 92 16.22 -6.78 1.63
#